data_49049087163834f54e0d9a131ad30874
#
_entry.id   49049087163834f54e0d9a131ad30874
#
_cell.length_a   1.000
_cell.length_b   1.000
_cell.length_c   1.000
_cell.angle_alpha   90.00
_cell.angle_beta   90.00
_cell.angle_gamma   90.00
#
_symmetry.space_group_name_H-M   'P 1'
#
loop_
_entity.id
_entity.type
_entity.pdbx_description
1 polymer ?
#
loop_
_entity_poly.entity_id
_entity_poly.type
_entity_poly.pdbx_seq_one_letter_code
_entity_poly.pdbx_strand_id
1 'polypeptide(L)'
;MEYFPAALEKLVEQFARLPGIGSKSAQRLAFFVLSLPEEEAKAFADAIVDAKRTVTFCPVCRNLTDGGLCPICSSPKRDEHVICVVADPRDVVAIERAREYNGRYHVLHGVISPMNHVGPDDLEIKPLLDRVAQGNIEEIIMATNPDTEGEATAMYLARLLRPFGVRVTLLAYGIPVGGHLEFADDATLMRALEGRRDI
;
A
#
# COMPACT_ATOMS: atom_id res chain seq x y z
N MET A 1 -11.97 11.33 32.49
CA MET A 1 -11.96 10.30 33.56
C MET A 1 -11.33 10.93 34.80
N GLU A 2 -12.06 11.06 35.88
CA GLU A 2 -11.60 11.82 37.08
C GLU A 2 -10.51 11.16 37.93
N TYR A 3 -9.95 10.04 37.50
CA TYR A 3 -9.07 9.21 38.34
C TYR A 3 -7.61 9.16 37.90
N PHE A 4 -7.23 9.76 36.77
CA PHE A 4 -5.86 9.77 36.28
C PHE A 4 -5.24 11.17 36.33
N PRO A 5 -3.94 11.28 36.57
CA PRO A 5 -3.22 12.52 36.38
C PRO A 5 -3.36 13.02 34.95
N ALA A 6 -3.44 14.34 34.75
CA ALA A 6 -3.69 14.95 33.45
C ALA A 6 -2.69 14.52 32.36
N ALA A 7 -1.42 14.28 32.73
CA ALA A 7 -0.40 13.78 31.82
C ALA A 7 -0.71 12.37 31.30
N LEU A 8 -1.22 11.49 32.18
CA LEU A 8 -1.60 10.13 31.82
C LEU A 8 -2.86 10.13 30.93
N GLU A 9 -3.83 10.98 31.25
CA GLU A 9 -5.04 11.12 30.40
C GLU A 9 -4.69 11.54 28.98
N LYS A 10 -3.81 12.52 28.81
CA LYS A 10 -3.31 12.94 27.48
C LYS A 10 -2.64 11.79 26.72
N LEU A 11 -1.84 10.99 27.41
CA LEU A 11 -1.16 9.84 26.77
C LEU A 11 -2.18 8.77 26.33
N VAL A 12 -3.15 8.46 27.16
CA VAL A 12 -4.27 7.55 26.84
C VAL A 12 -5.05 8.06 25.63
N GLU A 13 -5.37 9.34 25.57
CA GLU A 13 -6.04 9.95 24.44
C GLU A 13 -5.25 9.81 23.13
N GLN A 14 -3.93 10.02 23.16
CA GLN A 14 -3.11 9.84 21.96
C GLN A 14 -3.12 8.40 21.47
N PHE A 15 -3.02 7.41 22.35
CA PHE A 15 -3.13 6.00 21.97
C PHE A 15 -4.53 5.63 21.45
N ALA A 16 -5.58 6.19 22.05
CA ALA A 16 -6.96 5.95 21.61
C ALA A 16 -7.28 6.52 20.22
N ARG A 17 -6.48 7.47 19.71
CA ARG A 17 -6.61 8.01 18.34
C ARG A 17 -6.04 7.06 17.28
N LEU A 18 -5.28 6.06 17.66
CA LEU A 18 -4.72 5.10 16.72
C LEU A 18 -5.80 4.14 16.20
N PRO A 19 -5.85 3.87 14.88
CA PRO A 19 -6.83 2.95 14.32
C PRO A 19 -6.77 1.57 14.99
N GLY A 20 -7.91 1.01 15.35
CA GLY A 20 -8.01 -0.29 15.99
C GLY A 20 -7.67 -0.32 17.49
N ILE A 21 -7.29 0.82 18.08
CA ILE A 21 -7.00 0.91 19.52
C ILE A 21 -8.22 1.44 20.28
N GLY A 22 -8.90 0.55 20.99
CA GLY A 22 -9.99 0.94 21.89
C GLY A 22 -9.47 1.51 23.21
N SER A 23 -10.36 2.14 24.00
CA SER A 23 -10.02 2.82 25.27
C SER A 23 -9.29 1.94 26.28
N LYS A 24 -9.67 0.65 26.40
CA LYS A 24 -8.97 -0.29 27.31
C LYS A 24 -7.54 -0.59 26.86
N SER A 25 -7.33 -0.77 25.55
CA SER A 25 -6.00 -0.99 24.97
C SER A 25 -5.13 0.27 25.11
N ALA A 26 -5.71 1.45 24.86
CA ALA A 26 -5.03 2.73 25.02
C ALA A 26 -4.53 2.94 26.46
N GLN A 27 -5.37 2.62 27.47
CA GLN A 27 -4.95 2.66 28.88
C GLN A 27 -3.79 1.71 29.15
N ARG A 28 -3.88 0.45 28.69
CA ARG A 28 -2.80 -0.54 28.88
C ARG A 28 -1.49 -0.08 28.26
N LEU A 29 -1.52 0.49 27.06
CA LEU A 29 -0.34 1.05 26.38
C LEU A 29 0.25 2.22 27.16
N ALA A 30 -0.59 3.13 27.67
CA ALA A 30 -0.14 4.26 28.45
C ALA A 30 0.53 3.83 29.77
N PHE A 31 -0.04 2.86 30.49
CA PHE A 31 0.60 2.30 31.68
C PHE A 31 1.88 1.56 31.37
N PHE A 32 1.96 0.85 30.24
CA PHE A 32 3.19 0.22 29.81
C PHE A 32 4.29 1.26 29.58
N VAL A 33 4.02 2.36 28.86
CA VAL A 33 4.99 3.43 28.65
C VAL A 33 5.45 4.06 29.97
N LEU A 34 4.55 4.23 30.94
CA LEU A 34 4.92 4.72 32.29
C LEU A 34 5.82 3.76 33.07
N SER A 35 5.79 2.46 32.76
CA SER A 35 6.66 1.47 33.41
C SER A 35 8.05 1.39 32.78
N LEU A 36 8.25 2.00 31.59
CA LEU A 36 9.56 2.04 30.94
C LEU A 36 10.52 3.00 31.65
N PRO A 37 11.83 2.73 31.61
CA PRO A 37 12.83 3.73 31.94
C PRO A 37 12.64 5.00 31.07
N GLU A 38 12.96 6.17 31.60
CA GLU A 38 12.79 7.44 30.89
C GLU A 38 13.50 7.46 29.53
N GLU A 39 14.70 6.87 29.46
CA GLU A 39 15.49 6.76 28.23
C GLU A 39 14.76 5.95 27.15
N GLU A 40 14.09 4.84 27.51
CA GLU A 40 13.33 4.02 26.57
C GLU A 40 12.05 4.74 26.11
N ALA A 41 11.37 5.41 27.02
CA ALA A 41 10.19 6.21 26.68
C ALA A 41 10.56 7.35 25.73
N LYS A 42 11.70 8.01 25.97
CA LYS A 42 12.22 9.04 25.08
C LYS A 42 12.60 8.46 23.71
N ALA A 43 13.33 7.35 23.67
CA ALA A 43 13.69 6.68 22.41
C ALA A 43 12.45 6.31 21.58
N PHE A 44 11.37 5.86 22.22
CA PHE A 44 10.10 5.57 21.56
C PHE A 44 9.46 6.84 20.97
N ALA A 45 9.44 7.94 21.72
CA ALA A 45 8.92 9.21 21.25
C ALA A 45 9.76 9.77 20.09
N ASP A 46 11.07 9.72 20.20
CA ASP A 46 12.01 10.16 19.16
C ASP A 46 11.84 9.36 17.88
N ALA A 47 11.66 8.02 17.96
CA ALA A 47 11.42 7.16 16.80
C ALA A 47 10.15 7.56 16.02
N ILE A 48 9.08 7.95 16.71
CA ILE A 48 7.85 8.43 16.06
C ILE A 48 8.12 9.73 15.30
N VAL A 49 8.80 10.67 15.95
CA VAL A 49 9.11 12.00 15.38
C VAL A 49 10.07 11.85 14.20
N ASP A 50 11.10 11.04 14.34
CA ASP A 50 12.11 10.83 13.31
C ASP A 50 11.52 10.14 12.08
N ALA A 51 10.72 9.09 12.26
CA ALA A 51 10.01 8.46 11.15
C ALA A 51 9.13 9.47 10.40
N LYS A 52 8.40 10.33 11.11
CA LYS A 52 7.55 11.36 10.48
C LYS A 52 8.36 12.43 9.72
N ARG A 53 9.59 12.69 10.15
CA ARG A 53 10.46 13.73 9.54
C ARG A 53 11.29 13.21 8.38
N THR A 54 11.75 11.95 8.45
CA THR A 54 12.71 11.38 7.50
C THR A 54 12.08 10.57 6.38
N VAL A 55 10.98 9.85 6.69
CA VAL A 55 10.31 9.03 5.68
C VAL A 55 9.57 9.92 4.69
N THR A 56 9.96 9.79 3.43
CA THR A 56 9.40 10.54 2.30
C THR A 56 9.00 9.58 1.17
N PHE A 57 8.56 10.13 0.05
CA PHE A 57 8.24 9.32 -1.12
C PHE A 57 9.38 9.31 -2.14
N CYS A 58 9.69 8.12 -2.65
CA CYS A 58 10.63 7.95 -3.75
C CYS A 58 10.19 8.78 -4.96
N PRO A 59 11.05 9.62 -5.53
CA PRO A 59 10.69 10.50 -6.63
C PRO A 59 10.28 9.75 -7.90
N VAL A 60 10.67 8.47 -8.04
CA VAL A 60 10.37 7.65 -9.23
C VAL A 60 9.10 6.82 -9.04
N CYS A 61 9.01 6.05 -7.97
CA CYS A 61 7.92 5.07 -7.81
C CYS A 61 6.90 5.43 -6.74
N ARG A 62 7.12 6.52 -6.02
CA ARG A 62 6.25 7.02 -4.94
C ARG A 62 6.15 6.08 -3.73
N ASN A 63 6.97 5.02 -3.67
CA ASN A 63 7.11 4.19 -2.46
C ASN A 63 7.86 4.94 -1.36
N LEU A 64 7.79 4.45 -0.12
CA LEU A 64 8.49 5.04 1.02
C LEU A 64 10.01 4.91 0.88
N THR A 65 10.73 5.94 1.34
CA THR A 65 12.19 6.01 1.36
C THR A 65 12.67 6.97 2.46
N ASP A 66 13.89 6.79 2.94
CA ASP A 66 14.56 7.71 3.87
C ASP A 66 15.22 8.90 3.15
N GLY A 67 14.89 9.10 1.88
CA GLY A 67 15.45 10.13 1.00
C GLY A 67 16.05 9.54 -0.27
N GLY A 68 15.95 10.27 -1.38
CA GLY A 68 16.40 9.80 -2.68
C GLY A 68 15.61 8.62 -3.22
N LEU A 69 16.27 7.73 -3.95
CA LEU A 69 15.64 6.54 -4.54
C LEU A 69 15.44 5.45 -3.48
N CYS A 70 14.27 4.82 -3.50
CA CYS A 70 14.02 3.66 -2.64
C CYS A 70 14.90 2.46 -3.06
N PRO A 71 15.08 1.45 -2.17
CA PRO A 71 15.93 0.29 -2.46
C PRO A 71 15.58 -0.47 -3.74
N ILE A 72 14.31 -0.44 -4.15
CA ILE A 72 13.84 -1.10 -5.39
C ILE A 72 14.27 -0.29 -6.61
N CYS A 73 14.03 1.03 -6.61
CA CYS A 73 14.39 1.88 -7.74
C CYS A 73 15.90 2.06 -7.92
N SER A 74 16.69 1.96 -6.84
CA SER A 74 18.15 2.04 -6.90
C SER A 74 18.83 0.73 -7.29
N SER A 75 18.10 -0.39 -7.27
CA SER A 75 18.65 -1.70 -7.58
C SER A 75 18.82 -1.90 -9.09
N PRO A 76 20.05 -2.17 -9.60
CA PRO A 76 20.27 -2.46 -11.02
C PRO A 76 19.81 -3.88 -11.43
N LYS A 77 19.40 -4.70 -10.47
CA LYS A 77 18.90 -6.05 -10.72
C LYS A 77 17.42 -6.09 -11.09
N ARG A 78 16.71 -4.99 -10.92
CA ARG A 78 15.26 -4.90 -11.20
C ARG A 78 15.02 -4.59 -12.67
N ASP A 79 14.09 -5.34 -13.24
CA ASP A 79 13.60 -5.08 -14.60
C ASP A 79 12.89 -3.73 -14.63
N GLU A 80 13.41 -2.81 -15.43
CA GLU A 80 12.86 -1.47 -15.58
C GLU A 80 11.73 -1.37 -16.61
N HIS A 81 11.53 -2.43 -17.38
CA HIS A 81 10.50 -2.47 -18.42
C HIS A 81 9.13 -2.89 -17.89
N VAL A 82 9.08 -3.45 -16.68
CA VAL A 82 7.84 -3.92 -16.05
C VAL A 82 7.54 -3.13 -14.77
N ILE A 83 6.35 -2.54 -14.70
CA ILE A 83 5.88 -1.79 -13.52
C ILE A 83 4.65 -2.46 -12.93
N CYS A 84 4.71 -2.80 -11.64
CA CYS A 84 3.55 -3.20 -10.85
C CYS A 84 2.95 -1.98 -10.15
N VAL A 85 1.71 -1.63 -10.50
CA VAL A 85 0.98 -0.50 -9.93
C VAL A 85 0.13 -0.98 -8.77
N VAL A 86 0.38 -0.42 -7.60
CA VAL A 86 -0.30 -0.76 -6.33
C VAL A 86 -0.97 0.47 -5.72
N ALA A 87 -1.96 0.26 -4.87
CA ALA A 87 -2.66 1.34 -4.19
C ALA A 87 -1.86 1.91 -3.01
N ASP A 88 -1.15 1.07 -2.28
CA ASP A 88 -0.51 1.42 -0.99
C ASP A 88 0.93 0.86 -0.89
N PRO A 89 1.86 1.53 -0.20
CA PRO A 89 3.20 0.99 0.04
C PRO A 89 3.22 -0.38 0.73
N ARG A 90 2.20 -0.71 1.52
CA ARG A 90 2.05 -2.02 2.17
C ARG A 90 1.87 -3.15 1.16
N ASP A 91 1.26 -2.87 0.00
CA ASP A 91 1.07 -3.83 -1.08
C ASP A 91 2.42 -4.20 -1.72
N VAL A 92 3.33 -3.21 -1.86
CA VAL A 92 4.72 -3.47 -2.27
C VAL A 92 5.39 -4.48 -1.34
N VAL A 93 5.25 -4.29 -0.02
CA VAL A 93 5.83 -5.20 0.98
C VAL A 93 5.21 -6.60 0.86
N ALA A 94 3.91 -6.69 0.59
CA ALA A 94 3.23 -7.97 0.43
C ALA A 94 3.75 -8.75 -0.79
N ILE A 95 3.90 -8.08 -1.95
CA ILE A 95 4.43 -8.69 -3.17
C ILE A 95 5.91 -9.06 -3.01
N GLU A 96 6.73 -8.20 -2.39
CA GLU A 96 8.15 -8.47 -2.15
C GLU A 96 8.40 -9.68 -1.23
N ARG A 97 7.48 -9.98 -0.33
CA ARG A 97 7.56 -11.20 0.52
C ARG A 97 7.50 -12.50 -0.28
N ALA A 98 6.81 -12.50 -1.42
CA ALA A 98 6.73 -13.65 -2.31
C ALA A 98 8.07 -13.94 -3.02
N ARG A 99 8.94 -12.92 -3.19
CA ARG A 99 10.28 -13.00 -3.85
C ARG A 99 10.26 -13.47 -5.30
N GLU A 100 9.11 -13.45 -5.96
CA GLU A 100 8.92 -13.91 -7.35
C GLU A 100 8.84 -12.75 -8.35
N TYR A 101 8.64 -11.52 -7.87
CA TYR A 101 8.54 -10.35 -8.73
C TYR A 101 9.88 -9.61 -8.82
N ASN A 102 10.35 -9.40 -10.03
CA ASN A 102 11.63 -8.73 -10.30
C ASN A 102 11.49 -7.36 -10.96
N GLY A 103 10.28 -6.89 -11.27
CA GLY A 103 10.07 -5.58 -11.86
C GLY A 103 10.15 -4.42 -10.84
N ARG A 104 9.81 -3.24 -11.30
CA ARG A 104 9.67 -2.02 -10.49
C ARG A 104 8.22 -1.79 -10.10
N TYR A 105 7.99 -0.86 -9.17
CA TYR A 105 6.65 -0.51 -8.68
C TYR A 105 6.27 0.91 -9.03
N HIS A 106 4.99 1.19 -8.90
CA HIS A 106 4.44 2.53 -8.76
C HIS A 106 3.30 2.51 -7.76
N VAL A 107 3.36 3.40 -6.75
CA VAL A 107 2.39 3.48 -5.68
C VAL A 107 1.46 4.67 -5.93
N LEU A 108 0.16 4.42 -5.98
CA LEU A 108 -0.86 5.44 -6.25
C LEU A 108 -1.23 6.26 -5.02
N HIS A 109 -0.98 5.76 -3.81
CA HIS A 109 -1.43 6.30 -2.52
C HIS A 109 -2.95 6.39 -2.37
N GLY A 110 -3.67 5.46 -2.96
CA GLY A 110 -5.12 5.34 -2.86
C GLY A 110 -5.73 4.68 -4.09
N VAL A 111 -7.04 4.71 -4.13
CA VAL A 111 -7.90 4.30 -5.26
C VAL A 111 -8.94 5.37 -5.52
N ILE A 112 -9.48 5.43 -6.73
CA ILE A 112 -10.62 6.31 -7.06
C ILE A 112 -11.81 5.87 -6.24
N SER A 113 -12.28 6.73 -5.34
CA SER A 113 -13.35 6.47 -4.39
C SER A 113 -14.28 7.68 -4.29
N PRO A 114 -15.36 7.74 -5.06
CA PRO A 114 -16.34 8.83 -4.97
C PRO A 114 -16.97 8.95 -3.59
N MET A 115 -17.15 7.81 -2.89
CA MET A 115 -17.71 7.78 -1.53
C MET A 115 -16.79 8.47 -0.51
N ASN A 116 -15.48 8.41 -0.72
CA ASN A 116 -14.46 9.03 0.13
C ASN A 116 -13.94 10.36 -0.46
N HIS A 117 -14.58 10.89 -1.51
CA HIS A 117 -14.18 12.11 -2.21
C HIS A 117 -12.74 12.06 -2.76
N VAL A 118 -12.26 10.86 -3.16
CA VAL A 118 -10.95 10.67 -3.78
C VAL A 118 -11.13 10.59 -5.30
N GLY A 119 -10.64 11.61 -6.00
CA GLY A 119 -10.60 11.66 -7.46
C GLY A 119 -9.25 11.23 -8.04
N PRO A 120 -9.15 11.17 -9.38
CA PRO A 120 -7.89 10.86 -10.07
C PRO A 120 -6.75 11.82 -9.75
N ASP A 121 -7.06 13.09 -9.48
CA ASP A 121 -6.08 14.15 -9.20
C ASP A 121 -5.49 14.04 -7.78
N ASP A 122 -6.15 13.30 -6.90
CA ASP A 122 -5.67 13.03 -5.53
C ASP A 122 -4.66 11.86 -5.49
N LEU A 123 -4.50 11.15 -6.62
CA LEU A 123 -3.64 9.98 -6.73
C LEU A 123 -2.37 10.28 -7.52
N GLU A 124 -1.34 9.50 -7.30
CA GLU A 124 -0.05 9.62 -8.00
C GLU A 124 -0.11 9.07 -9.45
N ILE A 125 -1.18 9.41 -10.20
CA ILE A 125 -1.40 8.95 -11.57
C ILE A 125 -0.51 9.69 -12.55
N LYS A 126 -0.39 11.02 -12.42
CA LYS A 126 0.43 11.83 -13.32
C LYS A 126 1.88 11.38 -13.37
N PRO A 127 2.58 11.13 -12.22
CA PRO A 127 3.94 10.60 -12.24
C PRO A 127 4.07 9.23 -12.92
N LEU A 128 3.03 8.39 -12.87
CA LEU A 128 3.01 7.13 -13.61
C LEU A 128 2.98 7.38 -15.13
N LEU A 129 2.11 8.26 -15.59
CA LEU A 129 1.99 8.60 -17.01
C LEU A 129 3.27 9.26 -17.54
N ASP A 130 3.85 10.19 -16.79
CA ASP A 130 5.13 10.83 -17.13
C ASP A 130 6.26 9.81 -17.29
N ARG A 131 6.27 8.79 -16.41
CA ARG A 131 7.23 7.70 -16.43
C ARG A 131 7.05 6.79 -17.66
N VAL A 132 5.82 6.47 -18.02
CA VAL A 132 5.49 5.68 -19.21
C VAL A 132 5.79 6.47 -20.50
N ALA A 133 5.53 7.77 -20.52
CA ALA A 133 5.80 8.63 -21.67
C ALA A 133 7.30 8.77 -22.00
N GLN A 134 8.19 8.55 -21.02
CA GLN A 134 9.64 8.55 -21.26
C GLN A 134 10.12 7.34 -22.07
N GLY A 135 9.25 6.35 -22.28
CA GLY A 135 9.53 5.13 -23.05
C GLY A 135 10.19 4.03 -22.22
N ASN A 136 10.42 2.88 -22.86
CA ASN A 136 11.03 1.67 -22.30
C ASN A 136 10.12 0.83 -21.37
N ILE A 137 8.87 1.22 -21.12
CA ILE A 137 7.95 0.38 -20.35
C ILE A 137 7.19 -0.54 -21.33
N GLU A 138 7.31 -1.83 -21.11
CA GLU A 138 6.66 -2.86 -21.94
C GLU A 138 5.36 -3.35 -21.30
N GLU A 139 5.33 -3.43 -19.97
CA GLU A 139 4.17 -3.92 -19.24
C GLU A 139 3.87 -3.11 -17.97
N ILE A 140 2.59 -2.84 -17.77
CA ILE A 140 2.02 -2.34 -16.52
C ILE A 140 1.11 -3.42 -15.94
N ILE A 141 1.45 -3.92 -14.76
CA ILE A 141 0.63 -4.88 -14.01
C ILE A 141 -0.22 -4.09 -13.02
N MET A 142 -1.53 -4.12 -13.18
CA MET A 142 -2.46 -3.55 -12.19
C MET A 142 -2.60 -4.51 -11.02
N ALA A 143 -2.19 -4.07 -9.84
CA ALA A 143 -2.22 -4.82 -8.59
C ALA A 143 -2.97 -4.04 -7.50
N THR A 144 -4.06 -3.37 -7.89
CA THR A 144 -5.03 -2.80 -6.96
C THR A 144 -5.87 -3.92 -6.34
N ASN A 145 -6.49 -3.65 -5.19
CA ASN A 145 -7.34 -4.64 -4.53
C ASN A 145 -8.49 -5.09 -5.43
N PRO A 146 -8.94 -6.35 -5.33
CA PRO A 146 -10.04 -6.91 -6.11
C PRO A 146 -11.42 -6.50 -5.58
N ASP A 147 -11.57 -5.22 -5.28
CA ASP A 147 -12.82 -4.58 -4.89
C ASP A 147 -13.30 -3.59 -5.97
N THR A 148 -14.50 -3.07 -5.82
CA THR A 148 -15.12 -2.18 -6.81
C THR A 148 -14.28 -0.93 -7.10
N GLU A 149 -13.66 -0.33 -6.08
CA GLU A 149 -12.85 0.88 -6.23
C GLU A 149 -11.50 0.58 -6.88
N GLY A 150 -10.86 -0.52 -6.50
CA GLY A 150 -9.60 -0.96 -7.10
C GLY A 150 -9.76 -1.36 -8.56
N GLU A 151 -10.83 -2.06 -8.92
CA GLU A 151 -11.15 -2.41 -10.30
C GLU A 151 -11.47 -1.17 -11.15
N ALA A 152 -12.29 -0.27 -10.63
CA ALA A 152 -12.60 0.99 -11.32
C ALA A 152 -11.31 1.80 -11.55
N THR A 153 -10.40 1.83 -10.59
CA THR A 153 -9.10 2.49 -10.71
C THR A 153 -8.22 1.83 -11.77
N ALA A 154 -8.13 0.49 -11.77
CA ALA A 154 -7.39 -0.26 -12.79
C ALA A 154 -7.93 -0.01 -14.20
N MET A 155 -9.27 -0.03 -14.37
CA MET A 155 -9.92 0.25 -15.65
C MET A 155 -9.68 1.70 -16.12
N TYR A 156 -9.72 2.65 -15.20
CA TYR A 156 -9.43 4.06 -15.50
C TYR A 156 -8.00 4.22 -15.99
N LEU A 157 -7.02 3.67 -15.27
CA LEU A 157 -5.60 3.69 -15.64
C LEU A 157 -5.35 2.99 -16.97
N ALA A 158 -5.97 1.83 -17.21
CA ALA A 158 -5.84 1.11 -18.48
C ALA A 158 -6.28 1.97 -19.68
N ARG A 159 -7.34 2.77 -19.52
CA ARG A 159 -7.79 3.71 -20.56
C ARG A 159 -6.77 4.84 -20.80
N LEU A 160 -6.18 5.40 -19.73
CA LEU A 160 -5.16 6.45 -19.82
C LEU A 160 -3.86 5.93 -20.44
N LEU A 161 -3.51 4.68 -20.20
CA LEU A 161 -2.28 4.05 -20.67
C LEU A 161 -2.39 3.55 -22.12
N ARG A 162 -3.60 3.33 -22.64
CA ARG A 162 -3.84 2.83 -23.99
C ARG A 162 -3.12 3.59 -25.11
N PRO A 163 -3.06 4.95 -25.12
CA PRO A 163 -2.38 5.71 -26.16
C PRO A 163 -0.87 5.47 -26.23
N PHE A 164 -0.25 5.00 -25.13
CA PHE A 164 1.19 4.74 -25.06
C PHE A 164 1.58 3.39 -25.66
N GLY A 165 0.61 2.54 -26.02
CA GLY A 165 0.88 1.21 -26.59
C GLY A 165 1.50 0.20 -25.62
N VAL A 166 1.56 0.51 -24.32
CA VAL A 166 2.08 -0.38 -23.27
C VAL A 166 1.08 -1.51 -23.00
N ARG A 167 1.56 -2.70 -22.75
CA ARG A 167 0.72 -3.83 -22.33
C ARG A 167 0.22 -3.58 -20.90
N VAL A 168 -1.08 -3.61 -20.69
CA VAL A 168 -1.68 -3.49 -19.35
C VAL A 168 -2.29 -4.83 -18.98
N THR A 169 -1.86 -5.38 -17.88
CA THR A 169 -2.34 -6.65 -17.31
C THR A 169 -2.93 -6.42 -15.91
N LEU A 170 -3.74 -7.35 -15.44
CA LEU A 170 -4.33 -7.36 -14.11
C LEU A 170 -3.88 -8.61 -13.39
N LEU A 171 -3.66 -8.52 -12.07
CA LEU A 171 -3.39 -9.71 -11.27
C LEU A 171 -4.55 -10.70 -11.40
N ALA A 172 -4.21 -11.97 -11.58
CA ALA A 172 -5.21 -13.03 -11.67
C ALA A 172 -5.95 -13.18 -10.34
N TYR A 173 -7.26 -13.27 -10.43
CA TYR A 173 -8.12 -13.63 -9.31
C TYR A 173 -8.33 -15.14 -9.33
N GLY A 174 -8.32 -15.75 -8.14
CA GLY A 174 -8.52 -17.20 -8.09
C GLY A 174 -8.64 -17.74 -6.67
N ILE A 175 -8.83 -19.05 -6.60
CA ILE A 175 -8.93 -19.77 -5.34
C ILE A 175 -7.55 -19.79 -4.70
N PRO A 176 -7.42 -19.44 -3.41
CA PRO A 176 -6.15 -19.48 -2.70
C PRO A 176 -5.52 -20.90 -2.75
N VAL A 177 -4.21 -20.96 -2.90
CA VAL A 177 -3.47 -22.24 -2.85
C VAL A 177 -3.69 -22.91 -1.50
N GLY A 178 -4.13 -24.17 -1.52
CA GLY A 178 -4.52 -24.93 -0.32
C GLY A 178 -5.94 -24.67 0.17
N GLY A 179 -6.69 -23.78 -0.48
CA GLY A 179 -8.10 -23.59 -0.20
C GLY A 179 -8.97 -24.68 -0.83
N HIS A 180 -10.03 -25.09 -0.12
CA HIS A 180 -11.03 -26.01 -0.65
C HIS A 180 -12.14 -25.23 -1.36
N LEU A 181 -12.64 -25.74 -2.50
CA LEU A 181 -13.69 -25.10 -3.30
C LEU A 181 -14.97 -24.84 -2.51
N GLU A 182 -15.31 -25.75 -1.59
CA GLU A 182 -16.52 -25.67 -0.76
C GLU A 182 -16.54 -24.46 0.21
N PHE A 183 -15.38 -23.85 0.49
CA PHE A 183 -15.28 -22.70 1.38
C PHE A 183 -15.09 -21.38 0.62
N ALA A 184 -15.00 -21.43 -0.72
CA ALA A 184 -14.88 -20.23 -1.52
C ALA A 184 -16.27 -19.59 -1.69
N ASP A 185 -16.34 -18.27 -1.57
CA ASP A 185 -17.57 -17.53 -1.86
C ASP A 185 -17.90 -17.51 -3.35
N ASP A 186 -19.15 -17.22 -3.69
CA ASP A 186 -19.66 -17.24 -5.06
C ASP A 186 -18.89 -16.28 -5.99
N ALA A 187 -18.49 -15.11 -5.52
CA ALA A 187 -17.76 -14.14 -6.32
C ALA A 187 -16.35 -14.64 -6.66
N THR A 188 -15.66 -15.25 -5.68
CA THR A 188 -14.35 -15.88 -5.89
C THR A 188 -14.44 -17.04 -6.89
N LEU A 189 -15.46 -17.90 -6.78
CA LEU A 189 -15.66 -19.00 -7.72
C LEU A 189 -15.96 -18.51 -9.14
N MET A 190 -16.82 -17.50 -9.27
CA MET A 190 -17.14 -16.89 -10.57
C MET A 190 -15.88 -16.34 -11.24
N ARG A 191 -15.08 -15.55 -10.52
CA ARG A 191 -13.82 -14.97 -11.06
C ARG A 191 -12.79 -16.04 -11.41
N ALA A 192 -12.68 -17.11 -10.61
CA ALA A 192 -11.79 -18.22 -10.89
C ALA A 192 -12.21 -18.96 -12.18
N LEU A 193 -13.51 -19.12 -12.40
CA LEU A 193 -14.06 -19.72 -13.64
C LEU A 193 -13.83 -18.83 -14.87
N GLU A 194 -13.99 -17.51 -14.73
CA GLU A 194 -13.70 -16.54 -15.79
C GLU A 194 -12.22 -16.51 -16.15
N GLY A 195 -11.35 -16.52 -15.13
CA GLY A 195 -9.90 -16.50 -15.28
C GLY A 195 -9.22 -17.86 -15.52
N ARG A 196 -10.00 -18.92 -15.79
CA ARG A 196 -9.46 -20.27 -16.05
C ARG A 196 -8.48 -20.29 -17.22
N ARG A 197 -7.45 -21.11 -17.12
CA ARG A 197 -6.40 -21.27 -18.14
C ARG A 197 -6.45 -22.65 -18.74
N ASP A 198 -5.98 -22.76 -19.97
CA ASP A 198 -5.69 -24.05 -20.61
C ASP A 198 -4.50 -24.71 -19.91
N ILE A 199 -4.49 -26.05 -19.88
CA ILE A 199 -3.45 -26.86 -19.24
C ILE A 199 -2.56 -27.45 -20.33
#